data_94219aa0dc704d2fc21c3b9789d3d8e9
#
_entry.id   94219aa0dc704d2fc21c3b9789d3d8e9
#
_cell.length_a   1.000
_cell.length_b   1.000
_cell.length_c   1.000
_cell.angle_alpha   90.00
_cell.angle_beta   90.00
_cell.angle_gamma   90.00
#
_symmetry.space_group_name_H-M   'P 1'
#
loop_
_entity.id
_entity.type
_entity.pdbx_description
1 polymer ?
#
loop_
_entity_poly.entity_id
_entity_poly.type
_entity_poly.pdbx_seq_one_letter_code
_entity_poly.pdbx_strand_id
1 'polypeptide(L)'
;KEVIENKHNKFFHKNKYMVKTKTTEGLKNRLHALAAQYETQDFIKGDPSWFMHQVIGKRNQETIAFIASCLSYGSRQVFMPRIQYLLDCSKGSPYQWIKSGKFKQDIPDDENCFYRLYTNHMMFKLFQALQLMYEEYDDMENYLFSYAKGNNLGNKINAFIAIEALCLFFKNHEVKGIVPKDTSSCCKRVCMFLRWMVRKNSPVDLGIWAELIDQCTLLIPLDTHVIQQAMLLGLLTSKSTTMVAARRLTEKLLTFFPEDPLKADFALFGYGVNQ
;
A
#
# COMPACT_ATOMS: atom_id res chain seq x y z
N LYS A 1 19.94 -7.07 37.51
CA LYS A 1 19.44 -8.48 37.43
C LYS A 1 17.97 -8.52 37.02
N GLU A 2 17.08 -7.69 37.58
CA GLU A 2 15.64 -7.66 37.22
C GLU A 2 15.32 -7.31 35.76
N VAL A 3 16.13 -6.44 35.12
CA VAL A 3 15.91 -6.03 33.71
C VAL A 3 16.28 -7.16 32.71
N ILE A 4 17.17 -8.04 33.11
CA ILE A 4 17.60 -9.21 32.27
C ILE A 4 16.58 -10.35 32.40
N GLU A 5 16.04 -10.57 33.59
CA GLU A 5 14.99 -11.57 33.83
C GLU A 5 13.68 -11.23 33.11
N ASN A 6 13.31 -9.94 33.04
CA ASN A 6 12.09 -9.51 32.34
C ASN A 6 12.17 -9.65 30.79
N LYS A 7 13.38 -9.52 30.21
CA LYS A 7 13.61 -9.82 28.77
C LYS A 7 13.59 -11.33 28.50
N HIS A 8 14.12 -12.15 29.39
CA HIS A 8 14.11 -13.62 29.24
C HIS A 8 12.69 -14.19 29.39
N ASN A 9 11.90 -13.71 30.35
CA ASN A 9 10.51 -14.14 30.51
C ASN A 9 9.62 -13.74 29.33
N LYS A 10 9.80 -12.54 28.74
CA LYS A 10 9.09 -12.15 27.50
C LYS A 10 9.50 -13.02 26.30
N PHE A 11 10.76 -13.46 26.25
CA PHE A 11 11.24 -14.34 25.17
C PHE A 11 10.69 -15.78 25.31
N PHE A 12 10.61 -16.28 26.54
CA PHE A 12 10.02 -17.62 26.83
C PHE A 12 8.49 -17.63 26.65
N HIS A 13 7.78 -16.56 26.99
CA HIS A 13 6.34 -16.45 26.69
C HIS A 13 6.07 -16.38 25.18
N LYS A 14 6.90 -15.66 24.41
CA LYS A 14 6.82 -15.65 22.93
C LYS A 14 7.02 -17.04 22.34
N ASN A 15 7.98 -17.82 22.83
CA ASN A 15 8.22 -19.17 22.36
C ASN A 15 7.08 -20.17 22.71
N LYS A 16 6.38 -19.96 23.84
CA LYS A 16 5.28 -20.85 24.25
C LYS A 16 4.04 -20.72 23.35
N TYR A 17 3.80 -19.54 22.75
CA TYR A 17 2.76 -19.34 21.73
C TYR A 17 3.20 -19.85 20.34
N MET A 18 4.51 -19.84 20.04
CA MET A 18 5.05 -20.36 18.76
C MET A 18 4.99 -21.89 18.67
N VAL A 19 5.03 -22.62 19.79
CA VAL A 19 5.02 -24.11 19.82
C VAL A 19 3.65 -24.69 19.46
N LYS A 20 2.54 -23.94 19.61
CA LYS A 20 1.18 -24.43 19.29
C LYS A 20 0.76 -24.32 17.82
N THR A 21 1.56 -23.72 16.92
CA THR A 21 1.22 -23.55 15.50
C THR A 21 1.99 -24.47 14.56
N LYS A 22 2.41 -25.65 15.02
CA LYS A 22 3.17 -26.61 14.20
C LYS A 22 2.37 -27.29 13.08
N THR A 23 1.05 -27.19 13.07
CA THR A 23 0.21 -27.71 11.99
C THR A 23 -0.24 -26.58 11.05
N THR A 24 -0.36 -26.86 9.76
CA THR A 24 -0.88 -25.94 8.75
C THR A 24 -2.25 -25.39 9.15
N GLU A 25 -3.10 -26.20 9.74
CA GLU A 25 -4.43 -25.80 10.22
C GLU A 25 -4.35 -24.84 11.42
N GLY A 26 -3.43 -25.07 12.36
CA GLY A 26 -3.20 -24.17 13.50
C GLY A 26 -2.72 -22.77 13.04
N LEU A 27 -1.87 -22.73 12.01
CA LEU A 27 -1.42 -21.47 11.40
C LEU A 27 -2.56 -20.75 10.68
N LYS A 28 -3.38 -21.48 9.91
CA LYS A 28 -4.57 -20.96 9.23
C LYS A 28 -5.52 -20.31 10.24
N ASN A 29 -5.92 -21.03 11.27
CA ASN A 29 -6.84 -20.52 12.30
C ASN A 29 -6.29 -19.26 12.98
N ARG A 30 -4.98 -19.22 13.25
CA ARG A 30 -4.32 -18.03 13.81
C ARG A 30 -4.36 -16.85 12.86
N LEU A 31 -4.04 -17.03 11.58
CA LEU A 31 -4.09 -15.96 10.59
C LEU A 31 -5.50 -15.41 10.41
N HIS A 32 -6.52 -16.29 10.37
CA HIS A 32 -7.92 -15.86 10.30
C HIS A 32 -8.36 -15.07 11.53
N ALA A 33 -7.99 -15.52 12.73
CA ALA A 33 -8.30 -14.80 13.97
C ALA A 33 -7.65 -13.41 14.03
N LEU A 34 -6.37 -13.31 13.64
CA LEU A 34 -5.66 -12.03 13.58
C LEU A 34 -6.22 -11.11 12.50
N ALA A 35 -6.57 -11.63 11.32
CA ALA A 35 -7.22 -10.84 10.29
C ALA A 35 -8.55 -10.26 10.79
N ALA A 36 -9.40 -11.07 11.40
CA ALA A 36 -10.68 -10.61 11.97
C ALA A 36 -10.49 -9.57 13.09
N GLN A 37 -9.41 -9.69 13.89
CA GLN A 37 -9.11 -8.74 14.95
C GLN A 37 -8.68 -7.37 14.42
N TYR A 38 -7.90 -7.33 13.35
CA TYR A 38 -7.27 -6.09 12.86
C TYR A 38 -7.96 -5.48 11.63
N GLU A 39 -8.69 -6.25 10.83
CA GLU A 39 -9.46 -5.71 9.71
C GLU A 39 -10.79 -5.11 10.19
N THR A 40 -10.71 -3.94 10.80
CA THR A 40 -11.84 -3.22 11.41
C THR A 40 -11.80 -1.75 11.01
N GLN A 41 -12.91 -1.02 11.20
CA GLN A 41 -12.92 0.44 10.99
C GLN A 41 -11.94 1.18 11.92
N ASP A 42 -11.66 0.64 13.09
CA ASP A 42 -10.68 1.24 14.01
C ASP A 42 -9.25 1.19 13.46
N PHE A 43 -8.95 0.25 12.56
CA PHE A 43 -7.65 0.20 11.88
C PHE A 43 -7.37 1.48 11.08
N ILE A 44 -8.38 2.13 10.53
CA ILE A 44 -8.26 3.37 9.76
C ILE A 44 -7.66 4.50 10.61
N LYS A 45 -7.97 4.53 11.92
CA LYS A 45 -7.47 5.57 12.83
C LYS A 45 -5.93 5.52 12.93
N GLY A 46 -5.28 6.60 12.49
CA GLY A 46 -3.82 6.70 12.48
C GLY A 46 -3.12 5.86 11.41
N ASP A 47 -3.86 5.30 10.44
CA ASP A 47 -3.34 4.66 9.23
C ASP A 47 -3.47 5.62 8.03
N PRO A 48 -2.56 5.60 7.05
CA PRO A 48 -2.66 6.47 5.88
C PRO A 48 -3.92 6.22 5.03
N SER A 49 -4.57 5.07 5.14
CA SER A 49 -5.90 4.84 4.54
C SER A 49 -6.97 5.81 5.04
N TRP A 50 -6.79 6.43 6.20
CA TRP A 50 -7.66 7.47 6.73
C TRP A 50 -8.00 8.55 5.68
N PHE A 51 -7.01 8.99 4.92
CA PHE A 51 -7.17 10.13 4.00
C PHE A 51 -8.16 9.86 2.86
N MET A 52 -8.22 8.64 2.36
CA MET A 52 -9.17 8.30 1.29
C MET A 52 -10.63 8.26 1.76
N HIS A 53 -10.85 8.17 3.07
CA HIS A 53 -12.16 8.24 3.70
C HIS A 53 -12.57 9.69 4.08
N GLN A 54 -11.69 10.68 3.95
CA GLN A 54 -11.97 12.09 4.25
C GLN A 54 -12.52 12.85 3.05
N VAL A 55 -12.56 12.25 1.88
CA VAL A 55 -12.99 12.90 0.63
C VAL A 55 -14.13 12.15 -0.01
N ILE A 56 -14.93 12.86 -0.80
CA ILE A 56 -16.09 12.30 -1.51
C ILE A 56 -15.77 12.18 -3.00
N GLY A 57 -16.22 11.09 -3.60
CA GLY A 57 -16.10 10.81 -5.03
C GLY A 57 -14.85 10.03 -5.40
N LYS A 58 -15.03 9.03 -6.28
CA LYS A 58 -14.05 8.03 -6.70
C LYS A 58 -12.70 8.65 -7.06
N ARG A 59 -12.69 9.70 -7.88
CA ARG A 59 -11.45 10.36 -8.34
C ARG A 59 -10.69 11.06 -7.21
N ASN A 60 -11.41 11.70 -6.26
CA ASN A 60 -10.76 12.28 -5.09
C ASN A 60 -10.17 11.21 -4.19
N GLN A 61 -10.92 10.12 -3.95
CA GLN A 61 -10.47 8.99 -3.14
C GLN A 61 -9.23 8.31 -3.75
N GLU A 62 -9.25 8.04 -5.05
CA GLU A 62 -8.13 7.51 -5.82
C GLU A 62 -6.89 8.40 -5.70
N THR A 63 -7.06 9.70 -5.96
CA THR A 63 -5.97 10.67 -5.95
C THR A 63 -5.29 10.77 -4.59
N ILE A 64 -6.08 10.97 -3.52
CA ILE A 64 -5.49 11.11 -2.18
C ILE A 64 -4.93 9.79 -1.67
N ALA A 65 -5.53 8.64 -2.01
CA ALA A 65 -5.00 7.34 -1.68
C ALA A 65 -3.63 7.11 -2.33
N PHE A 66 -3.47 7.47 -3.60
CA PHE A 66 -2.18 7.37 -4.28
C PHE A 66 -1.12 8.26 -3.63
N ILE A 67 -1.44 9.54 -3.36
CA ILE A 67 -0.54 10.47 -2.67
C ILE A 67 -0.17 9.92 -1.29
N ALA A 68 -1.15 9.47 -0.52
CA ALA A 68 -0.94 8.90 0.81
C ALA A 68 -0.03 7.68 0.76
N SER A 69 -0.22 6.79 -0.21
CA SER A 69 0.63 5.63 -0.39
C SER A 69 2.08 6.02 -0.70
N CYS A 70 2.29 7.01 -1.57
CA CYS A 70 3.61 7.51 -1.95
C CYS A 70 4.38 8.10 -0.75
N LEU A 71 3.70 8.78 0.17
CA LEU A 71 4.29 9.40 1.36
C LEU A 71 4.43 8.43 2.54
N SER A 72 3.81 7.25 2.49
CA SER A 72 3.78 6.28 3.60
C SER A 72 5.10 5.53 3.77
N TYR A 73 6.15 6.24 4.20
CA TYR A 73 7.40 5.64 4.63
C TYR A 73 8.01 6.41 5.82
N GLY A 74 8.63 5.68 6.76
CA GLY A 74 9.15 6.26 8.00
C GLY A 74 8.07 6.36 9.08
N SER A 75 8.19 7.33 10.00
CA SER A 75 7.26 7.50 11.12
C SER A 75 5.92 8.10 10.70
N ARG A 76 4.82 7.49 11.14
CA ARG A 76 3.45 7.99 10.94
C ARG A 76 3.28 9.41 11.48
N GLN A 77 3.86 9.72 12.63
CA GLN A 77 3.82 11.06 13.23
C GLN A 77 4.40 12.15 12.32
N VAL A 78 5.28 11.77 11.37
CA VAL A 78 5.93 12.72 10.46
C VAL A 78 5.25 12.76 9.10
N PHE A 79 4.84 11.63 8.52
CA PHE A 79 4.23 11.66 7.18
C PHE A 79 2.73 11.99 7.19
N MET A 80 1.97 11.60 8.22
CA MET A 80 0.54 11.91 8.30
C MET A 80 0.26 13.43 8.21
N PRO A 81 0.97 14.32 8.93
CA PRO A 81 0.81 15.76 8.76
C PRO A 81 1.13 16.28 7.37
N ARG A 82 2.04 15.62 6.63
CA ARG A 82 2.36 16.00 5.24
C ARG A 82 1.25 15.65 4.27
N ILE A 83 0.60 14.50 4.47
CA ILE A 83 -0.58 14.13 3.68
C ILE A 83 -1.74 15.07 4.02
N GLN A 84 -1.93 15.39 5.30
CA GLN A 84 -2.96 16.35 5.73
C GLN A 84 -2.75 17.72 5.09
N TYR A 85 -1.52 18.23 5.08
CA TYR A 85 -1.18 19.48 4.41
C TYR A 85 -1.63 19.49 2.93
N LEU A 86 -1.39 18.42 2.17
CA LEU A 86 -1.81 18.32 0.78
C LEU A 86 -3.34 18.24 0.64
N LEU A 87 -4.00 17.56 1.57
CA LEU A 87 -5.46 17.53 1.60
C LEU A 87 -6.05 18.90 1.89
N ASP A 88 -5.44 19.67 2.79
CA ASP A 88 -5.86 21.04 3.13
C ASP A 88 -5.65 22.00 1.95
N CYS A 89 -4.48 21.96 1.27
CA CYS A 89 -4.22 22.72 0.04
C CYS A 89 -5.28 22.44 -1.04
N SER A 90 -5.67 21.18 -1.17
CA SER A 90 -6.69 20.74 -2.13
C SER A 90 -8.14 21.09 -1.72
N LYS A 91 -8.35 21.59 -0.49
CA LYS A 91 -9.68 21.86 0.10
C LYS A 91 -10.62 20.67 -0.03
N GLY A 92 -10.10 19.44 0.20
CA GLY A 92 -10.84 18.20 0.09
C GLY A 92 -11.17 17.74 -1.34
N SER A 93 -10.60 18.37 -2.37
CA SER A 93 -10.80 18.06 -3.79
C SER A 93 -9.47 17.79 -4.50
N PRO A 94 -8.68 16.79 -4.08
CA PRO A 94 -7.33 16.55 -4.58
C PRO A 94 -7.26 16.28 -6.09
N TYR A 95 -8.23 15.59 -6.64
CA TYR A 95 -8.33 15.38 -8.09
C TYR A 95 -8.40 16.70 -8.86
N GLN A 96 -9.35 17.57 -8.49
CA GLN A 96 -9.52 18.84 -9.17
C GLN A 96 -8.34 19.80 -8.94
N TRP A 97 -7.74 19.76 -7.76
CA TRP A 97 -6.55 20.54 -7.42
C TRP A 97 -5.37 20.19 -8.32
N ILE A 98 -5.16 18.90 -8.61
CA ILE A 98 -4.12 18.43 -9.54
C ILE A 98 -4.53 18.73 -10.99
N LYS A 99 -5.71 18.32 -11.44
CA LYS A 99 -6.17 18.45 -12.83
C LYS A 99 -6.18 19.89 -13.31
N SER A 100 -6.56 20.84 -12.45
CA SER A 100 -6.56 22.27 -12.78
C SER A 100 -5.19 22.94 -12.69
N GLY A 101 -4.15 22.23 -12.24
CA GLY A 101 -2.81 22.79 -12.04
C GLY A 101 -2.68 23.71 -10.82
N LYS A 102 -3.68 23.79 -9.93
CA LYS A 102 -3.63 24.63 -8.72
C LYS A 102 -2.52 24.23 -7.77
N PHE A 103 -2.09 22.96 -7.77
CA PHE A 103 -0.95 22.50 -6.96
C PHE A 103 0.33 23.33 -7.18
N LYS A 104 0.49 23.98 -8.36
CA LYS A 104 1.65 24.82 -8.69
C LYS A 104 1.74 26.09 -7.82
N GLN A 105 0.63 26.50 -7.20
CA GLN A 105 0.58 27.63 -6.27
C GLN A 105 0.99 27.23 -4.84
N ASP A 106 0.75 25.97 -4.47
CA ASP A 106 0.96 25.47 -3.12
C ASP A 106 2.29 24.70 -2.97
N ILE A 107 2.79 24.11 -4.06
CA ILE A 107 4.03 23.32 -4.08
C ILE A 107 5.02 24.00 -5.01
N PRO A 108 6.05 24.66 -4.49
CA PRO A 108 7.08 25.29 -5.31
C PRO A 108 7.93 24.25 -6.04
N ASP A 109 8.44 24.60 -7.21
CA ASP A 109 9.38 23.77 -7.97
C ASP A 109 10.81 24.11 -7.56
N ASP A 110 11.22 23.66 -6.38
CA ASP A 110 12.55 23.88 -5.80
C ASP A 110 13.11 22.64 -5.07
N GLU A 111 14.39 22.67 -4.71
CA GLU A 111 15.06 21.57 -4.05
C GLU A 111 14.92 21.57 -2.51
N ASN A 112 14.07 22.43 -1.94
CA ASN A 112 13.81 22.40 -0.51
C ASN A 112 13.12 21.09 -0.11
N CYS A 113 13.39 20.63 1.11
CA CYS A 113 12.84 19.39 1.63
C CYS A 113 11.32 19.50 1.85
N PHE A 114 10.55 18.72 1.10
CA PHE A 114 9.14 18.53 1.38
C PHE A 114 8.94 17.49 2.50
N TYR A 115 9.55 16.34 2.34
CA TYR A 115 9.46 15.25 3.32
C TYR A 115 10.66 14.30 3.21
N ARG A 116 11.51 14.26 4.23
CA ARG A 116 12.70 13.38 4.32
C ARG A 116 13.60 13.50 3.07
N LEU A 117 13.56 12.49 2.20
CA LEU A 117 14.33 12.45 0.95
C LEU A 117 13.57 13.06 -0.25
N TYR A 118 12.32 13.46 -0.06
CA TYR A 118 11.54 14.10 -1.12
C TYR A 118 11.69 15.60 -1.05
N THR A 119 12.11 16.20 -2.17
CA THR A 119 12.12 17.65 -2.35
C THR A 119 10.77 18.14 -2.88
N ASN A 120 10.54 19.44 -2.81
CA ASN A 120 9.39 20.08 -3.44
C ASN A 120 9.38 19.80 -4.96
N HIS A 121 10.55 19.86 -5.63
CA HIS A 121 10.69 19.48 -7.03
C HIS A 121 10.19 18.07 -7.33
N MET A 122 10.55 17.10 -6.51
CA MET A 122 10.09 15.72 -6.67
C MET A 122 8.56 15.61 -6.54
N MET A 123 7.96 16.31 -5.57
CA MET A 123 6.51 16.34 -5.39
C MET A 123 5.81 17.08 -6.53
N PHE A 124 6.40 18.19 -7.01
CA PHE A 124 5.91 18.93 -8.16
C PHE A 124 5.87 18.05 -9.42
N LYS A 125 6.94 17.29 -9.69
CA LYS A 125 7.01 16.33 -10.80
C LYS A 125 5.96 15.21 -10.67
N LEU A 126 5.73 14.70 -9.46
CA LEU A 126 4.67 13.71 -9.20
C LEU A 126 3.29 14.29 -9.58
N PHE A 127 2.98 15.50 -9.13
CA PHE A 127 1.68 16.13 -9.41
C PHE A 127 1.54 16.53 -10.88
N GLN A 128 2.63 16.94 -11.53
CA GLN A 128 2.64 17.22 -12.97
C GLN A 128 2.36 15.94 -13.76
N ALA A 129 2.97 14.82 -13.41
CA ALA A 129 2.68 13.53 -14.05
C ALA A 129 1.23 13.07 -13.84
N LEU A 130 0.68 13.26 -12.63
CA LEU A 130 -0.74 13.00 -12.37
C LEU A 130 -1.65 13.94 -13.16
N GLN A 131 -1.30 15.21 -13.30
CA GLN A 131 -2.05 16.16 -14.13
C GLN A 131 -2.14 15.66 -15.58
N LEU A 132 -1.01 15.26 -16.17
CA LEU A 132 -0.96 14.71 -17.54
C LEU A 132 -1.82 13.45 -17.66
N MET A 133 -1.75 12.55 -16.68
CA MET A 133 -2.59 11.34 -16.65
C MET A 133 -4.09 11.68 -16.63
N TYR A 134 -4.48 12.70 -15.84
CA TYR A 134 -5.88 13.11 -15.76
C TYR A 134 -6.36 13.89 -16.96
N GLU A 135 -5.47 14.59 -17.67
CA GLU A 135 -5.77 15.25 -18.95
C GLU A 135 -6.00 14.21 -20.06
N GLU A 136 -5.20 13.15 -20.12
CA GLU A 136 -5.24 12.16 -21.20
C GLU A 136 -6.27 11.04 -20.94
N TYR A 137 -6.36 10.54 -19.70
CA TYR A 137 -7.17 9.36 -19.36
C TYR A 137 -8.30 9.66 -18.39
N ASP A 138 -8.37 10.87 -17.85
CA ASP A 138 -9.35 11.33 -16.88
C ASP A 138 -9.10 10.82 -15.43
N ASP A 139 -8.65 9.58 -15.23
CA ASP A 139 -8.22 9.03 -13.95
C ASP A 139 -7.23 7.85 -14.13
N MET A 140 -6.68 7.33 -13.01
CA MET A 140 -5.71 6.22 -13.06
C MET A 140 -6.35 4.90 -13.47
N GLU A 141 -7.61 4.65 -13.12
CA GLU A 141 -8.31 3.43 -13.52
C GLU A 141 -8.46 3.39 -15.05
N ASN A 142 -8.86 4.51 -15.65
CA ASN A 142 -8.99 4.62 -17.11
C ASN A 142 -7.63 4.50 -17.82
N TYR A 143 -6.55 5.03 -17.22
CA TYR A 143 -5.20 4.77 -17.73
C TYR A 143 -4.89 3.28 -17.76
N LEU A 144 -5.13 2.57 -16.65
CA LEU A 144 -4.88 1.12 -16.59
C LEU A 144 -5.76 0.33 -17.56
N PHE A 145 -7.01 0.71 -17.72
CA PHE A 145 -7.91 0.11 -18.70
C PHE A 145 -7.41 0.34 -20.12
N SER A 146 -6.98 1.55 -20.46
CA SER A 146 -6.40 1.88 -21.76
C SER A 146 -5.11 1.11 -22.01
N TYR A 147 -4.25 1.00 -21.00
CA TYR A 147 -3.01 0.20 -21.06
C TYR A 147 -3.33 -1.28 -21.33
N ALA A 148 -4.30 -1.84 -20.63
CA ALA A 148 -4.73 -3.22 -20.81
C ALA A 148 -5.24 -3.47 -22.23
N LYS A 149 -6.10 -2.58 -22.73
CA LYS A 149 -6.66 -2.64 -24.09
C LYS A 149 -5.58 -2.53 -25.16
N GLY A 150 -4.65 -1.58 -25.01
CA GLY A 150 -3.53 -1.39 -25.96
C GLY A 150 -2.57 -2.59 -26.01
N ASN A 151 -2.50 -3.40 -24.96
CA ASN A 151 -1.67 -4.60 -24.87
C ASN A 151 -2.46 -5.91 -25.05
N ASN A 152 -3.73 -5.87 -25.44
CA ASN A 152 -4.60 -7.05 -25.63
C ASN A 152 -4.74 -7.95 -24.38
N LEU A 153 -4.77 -7.35 -23.18
CA LEU A 153 -4.81 -8.08 -21.90
C LEU A 153 -6.23 -8.41 -21.40
N GLY A 154 -7.26 -8.06 -22.19
CA GLY A 154 -8.67 -8.24 -21.81
C GLY A 154 -9.21 -7.10 -20.94
N ASN A 155 -10.42 -7.30 -20.40
CA ASN A 155 -11.11 -6.27 -19.61
C ASN A 155 -10.74 -6.31 -18.11
N LYS A 156 -10.17 -7.40 -17.65
CA LYS A 156 -9.73 -7.58 -16.26
C LYS A 156 -8.27 -7.99 -16.22
N ILE A 157 -7.46 -7.25 -15.51
CA ILE A 157 -6.01 -7.43 -15.47
C ILE A 157 -5.53 -7.99 -14.13
N ASN A 158 -4.34 -8.57 -14.17
CA ASN A 158 -3.60 -9.00 -13.01
C ASN A 158 -2.98 -7.78 -12.31
N ALA A 159 -2.95 -7.77 -10.98
CA ALA A 159 -2.37 -6.68 -10.19
C ALA A 159 -0.88 -6.42 -10.52
N PHE A 160 -0.12 -7.45 -10.88
CA PHE A 160 1.28 -7.25 -11.28
C PHE A 160 1.41 -6.39 -12.55
N ILE A 161 0.53 -6.60 -13.53
CA ILE A 161 0.44 -5.76 -14.73
C ILE A 161 0.11 -4.31 -14.38
N ALA A 162 -0.81 -4.10 -13.44
CA ALA A 162 -1.15 -2.76 -12.97
C ALA A 162 0.07 -2.07 -12.30
N ILE A 163 0.85 -2.81 -11.51
CA ILE A 163 2.10 -2.30 -10.91
C ILE A 163 3.09 -1.89 -12.00
N GLU A 164 3.32 -2.74 -12.99
CA GLU A 164 4.23 -2.46 -14.12
C GLU A 164 3.78 -1.23 -14.90
N ALA A 165 2.49 -1.14 -15.24
CA ALA A 165 1.91 -0.01 -15.97
C ALA A 165 2.10 1.31 -15.22
N LEU A 166 1.79 1.35 -13.91
CA LEU A 166 1.99 2.54 -13.09
C LEU A 166 3.47 2.92 -13.00
N CYS A 167 4.35 1.96 -12.72
CA CYS A 167 5.79 2.22 -12.67
C CYS A 167 6.31 2.79 -14.01
N LEU A 168 5.86 2.21 -15.14
CA LEU A 168 6.24 2.66 -16.48
C LEU A 168 5.75 4.08 -16.77
N PHE A 169 4.50 4.40 -16.44
CA PHE A 169 3.94 5.74 -16.63
C PHE A 169 4.77 6.80 -15.90
N PHE A 170 4.96 6.64 -14.60
CA PHE A 170 5.69 7.62 -13.79
C PHE A 170 7.17 7.70 -14.15
N LYS A 171 7.78 6.59 -14.57
CA LYS A 171 9.15 6.60 -15.10
C LYS A 171 9.25 7.43 -16.38
N ASN A 172 8.33 7.26 -17.33
CA ASN A 172 8.30 7.98 -18.60
C ASN A 172 8.04 9.49 -18.42
N HIS A 173 7.41 9.87 -17.29
CA HIS A 173 7.17 11.28 -16.92
C HIS A 173 8.18 11.78 -15.86
N GLU A 174 9.36 11.15 -15.79
CA GLU A 174 10.52 11.59 -14.99
C GLU A 174 10.28 11.65 -13.47
N VAL A 175 9.25 10.96 -12.95
CA VAL A 175 9.03 10.87 -11.50
C VAL A 175 10.06 9.91 -10.90
N LYS A 176 11.02 10.47 -10.17
CA LYS A 176 12.13 9.72 -9.57
C LYS A 176 11.97 9.62 -8.06
N GLY A 177 12.32 8.45 -7.47
CA GLY A 177 12.42 8.25 -6.01
C GLY A 177 11.09 8.11 -5.26
N ILE A 178 9.98 8.66 -5.77
CA ILE A 178 8.65 8.56 -5.14
C ILE A 178 7.94 7.29 -5.58
N VAL A 179 7.75 7.08 -6.88
CA VAL A 179 7.20 5.85 -7.44
C VAL A 179 8.38 4.96 -7.89
N PRO A 180 8.34 3.63 -7.66
CA PRO A 180 9.37 2.74 -8.18
C PRO A 180 9.46 2.86 -9.73
N LYS A 181 10.68 2.83 -10.26
CA LYS A 181 10.90 2.90 -11.71
C LYS A 181 10.49 1.64 -12.46
N ASP A 182 10.45 0.51 -11.74
CA ASP A 182 10.14 -0.83 -12.26
C ASP A 182 9.83 -1.80 -11.10
N THR A 183 9.60 -3.06 -11.41
CA THR A 183 9.28 -4.13 -10.48
C THR A 183 10.49 -4.87 -9.90
N SER A 184 11.69 -4.29 -9.94
CA SER A 184 12.90 -4.87 -9.32
C SER A 184 12.82 -4.92 -7.79
N SER A 185 12.15 -3.93 -7.18
CA SER A 185 11.78 -3.93 -5.76
C SER A 185 10.40 -4.54 -5.53
N CYS A 186 10.00 -4.78 -4.27
CA CYS A 186 8.66 -5.28 -3.94
C CYS A 186 7.53 -4.25 -4.18
N CYS A 187 7.83 -3.05 -4.62
CA CYS A 187 6.85 -1.98 -4.90
C CYS A 187 5.82 -1.77 -3.79
N LYS A 188 6.24 -1.89 -2.52
CA LYS A 188 5.37 -1.92 -1.32
C LYS A 188 4.25 -0.86 -1.37
N ARG A 189 4.59 0.39 -1.71
CA ARG A 189 3.64 1.51 -1.70
C ARG A 189 2.59 1.39 -2.80
N VAL A 190 2.98 0.93 -3.98
CA VAL A 190 2.05 0.66 -5.08
C VAL A 190 1.17 -0.55 -4.75
N CYS A 191 1.73 -1.61 -4.18
CA CYS A 191 0.95 -2.76 -3.69
C CYS A 191 -0.08 -2.34 -2.63
N MET A 192 0.30 -1.46 -1.70
CA MET A 192 -0.61 -0.92 -0.69
C MET A 192 -1.74 -0.08 -1.31
N PHE A 193 -1.43 0.77 -2.28
CA PHE A 193 -2.41 1.54 -3.03
C PHE A 193 -3.38 0.62 -3.78
N LEU A 194 -2.88 -0.40 -4.49
CA LEU A 194 -3.73 -1.38 -5.18
C LEU A 194 -4.62 -2.16 -4.20
N ARG A 195 -4.10 -2.52 -3.01
CA ARG A 195 -4.94 -3.13 -1.98
C ARG A 195 -6.15 -2.24 -1.67
N TRP A 196 -5.93 -0.96 -1.40
CA TRP A 196 -7.01 -0.02 -1.09
C TRP A 196 -8.02 0.16 -2.23
N MET A 197 -7.53 0.15 -3.48
CA MET A 197 -8.40 0.37 -4.64
C MET A 197 -9.19 -0.87 -5.06
N VAL A 198 -8.68 -2.08 -4.81
CA VAL A 198 -9.19 -3.32 -5.43
C VAL A 198 -9.97 -4.20 -4.45
N ARG A 199 -9.59 -4.28 -3.17
CA ARG A 199 -10.22 -5.21 -2.22
C ARG A 199 -11.65 -4.80 -1.91
N LYS A 200 -12.58 -5.72 -2.17
CA LYS A 200 -14.01 -5.62 -1.82
C LYS A 200 -14.28 -6.11 -0.40
N ASN A 201 -15.42 -5.71 0.14
CA ASN A 201 -15.96 -6.21 1.41
C ASN A 201 -15.01 -6.02 2.60
N SER A 202 -14.19 -4.97 2.56
CA SER A 202 -13.30 -4.54 3.64
C SER A 202 -13.85 -3.28 4.32
N PRO A 203 -13.82 -3.17 5.64
CA PRO A 203 -14.16 -1.92 6.32
C PRO A 203 -13.08 -0.84 6.13
N VAL A 204 -11.90 -1.21 5.58
CA VAL A 204 -10.73 -0.34 5.40
C VAL A 204 -10.53 0.04 3.94
N ASP A 205 -10.56 -0.93 3.03
CA ASP A 205 -10.25 -0.75 1.62
C ASP A 205 -11.51 -0.34 0.82
N LEU A 206 -11.35 0.45 -0.24
CA LEU A 206 -12.48 1.04 -0.99
C LEU A 206 -13.07 0.10 -2.05
N GLY A 207 -12.25 -0.74 -2.67
CA GLY A 207 -12.67 -1.69 -3.71
C GLY A 207 -13.19 -1.06 -5.01
N ILE A 208 -12.88 0.21 -5.27
CA ILE A 208 -13.41 0.98 -6.41
C ILE A 208 -12.86 0.55 -7.76
N TRP A 209 -11.79 -0.26 -7.80
CA TRP A 209 -11.19 -0.85 -9.02
C TRP A 209 -11.40 -2.35 -9.13
N ALA A 210 -12.27 -2.91 -8.34
CA ALA A 210 -12.45 -4.36 -8.26
C ALA A 210 -13.02 -5.00 -9.55
N GLU A 211 -13.60 -4.22 -10.44
CA GLU A 211 -14.04 -4.70 -11.74
C GLU A 211 -12.88 -4.76 -12.78
N LEU A 212 -11.87 -3.91 -12.61
CA LEU A 212 -10.70 -3.85 -13.50
C LEU A 212 -9.61 -4.84 -13.09
N ILE A 213 -9.36 -5.00 -11.77
CA ILE A 213 -8.26 -5.83 -11.28
C ILE A 213 -8.80 -7.00 -10.44
N ASP A 214 -8.26 -8.21 -10.72
CA ASP A 214 -8.62 -9.38 -9.94
C ASP A 214 -7.98 -9.33 -8.53
N GLN A 215 -8.83 -9.31 -7.50
CA GLN A 215 -8.42 -9.27 -6.09
C GLN A 215 -7.50 -10.42 -5.70
N CYS A 216 -7.71 -11.62 -6.27
CA CYS A 216 -6.86 -12.79 -5.98
C CYS A 216 -5.42 -12.62 -6.47
N THR A 217 -5.15 -11.66 -7.37
CA THR A 217 -3.83 -11.39 -7.93
C THR A 217 -3.05 -10.30 -7.19
N LEU A 218 -3.67 -9.63 -6.21
CA LEU A 218 -3.03 -8.60 -5.41
C LEU A 218 -1.77 -9.15 -4.72
N LEU A 219 -0.75 -8.31 -4.64
CA LEU A 219 0.52 -8.66 -3.99
C LEU A 219 0.65 -7.96 -2.63
N ILE A 220 1.12 -8.72 -1.63
CA ILE A 220 1.24 -8.20 -0.28
C ILE A 220 2.21 -7.00 -0.21
N PRO A 221 1.82 -5.88 0.44
CA PRO A 221 2.71 -4.75 0.70
C PRO A 221 3.83 -5.15 1.65
N LEU A 222 4.92 -5.68 1.12
CA LEU A 222 6.00 -6.30 1.89
C LEU A 222 6.82 -5.25 2.62
N ASP A 223 6.55 -5.04 3.91
CA ASP A 223 7.28 -4.15 4.78
C ASP A 223 8.03 -4.88 5.90
N THR A 224 8.71 -4.11 6.76
CA THR A 224 9.50 -4.66 7.86
C THR A 224 8.65 -5.48 8.85
N HIS A 225 7.45 -5.02 9.19
CA HIS A 225 6.56 -5.73 10.13
C HIS A 225 6.02 -7.02 9.50
N VAL A 226 5.56 -6.94 8.26
CA VAL A 226 5.10 -8.10 7.48
C VAL A 226 6.21 -9.13 7.35
N ILE A 227 7.43 -8.72 6.98
CA ILE A 227 8.60 -9.62 6.86
C ILE A 227 8.90 -10.29 8.20
N GLN A 228 8.95 -9.52 9.30
CA GLN A 228 9.24 -10.06 10.62
C GLN A 228 8.21 -11.10 11.04
N GLN A 229 6.91 -10.80 10.90
CA GLN A 229 5.85 -11.73 11.27
C GLN A 229 5.80 -12.95 10.34
N ALA A 230 5.99 -12.77 9.04
CA ALA A 230 6.06 -13.87 8.09
C ALA A 230 7.24 -14.82 8.37
N MET A 231 8.38 -14.30 8.78
CA MET A 231 9.53 -15.12 9.20
C MET A 231 9.25 -15.86 10.50
N LEU A 232 8.66 -15.21 11.51
CA LEU A 232 8.29 -15.84 12.78
C LEU A 232 7.29 -16.99 12.59
N LEU A 233 6.42 -16.87 11.59
CA LEU A 233 5.43 -17.89 11.23
C LEU A 233 5.94 -18.94 10.23
N GLY A 234 7.20 -18.85 9.79
CA GLY A 234 7.79 -19.78 8.82
C GLY A 234 7.27 -19.59 7.38
N LEU A 235 6.61 -18.48 7.10
CA LEU A 235 6.11 -18.14 5.76
C LEU A 235 7.21 -17.58 4.87
N LEU A 236 8.23 -16.93 5.43
CA LEU A 236 9.44 -16.46 4.75
C LEU A 236 10.68 -17.05 5.41
N THR A 237 11.74 -17.23 4.61
CA THR A 237 13.05 -17.75 5.07
C THR A 237 14.14 -16.68 5.06
N SER A 238 13.87 -15.50 4.48
CA SER A 238 14.84 -14.40 4.38
C SER A 238 14.17 -13.03 4.45
N LYS A 239 14.93 -12.00 4.83
CA LYS A 239 14.50 -10.59 4.90
C LYS A 239 14.58 -9.88 3.53
N SER A 240 14.22 -10.57 2.45
CA SER A 240 14.27 -9.99 1.11
C SER A 240 13.07 -9.06 0.86
N THR A 241 13.34 -7.88 0.27
CA THR A 241 12.33 -6.89 -0.15
C THR A 241 12.16 -6.82 -1.67
N THR A 242 12.37 -7.94 -2.36
CA THR A 242 12.20 -8.06 -3.81
C THR A 242 10.74 -8.42 -4.18
N MET A 243 10.38 -8.15 -5.42
CA MET A 243 9.09 -8.58 -5.98
C MET A 243 8.91 -10.10 -5.94
N VAL A 244 9.98 -10.86 -6.14
CA VAL A 244 9.96 -12.32 -6.03
C VAL A 244 9.57 -12.76 -4.61
N ALA A 245 10.09 -12.09 -3.57
CA ALA A 245 9.72 -12.40 -2.19
C ALA A 245 8.25 -12.06 -1.89
N ALA A 246 7.76 -10.92 -2.38
CA ALA A 246 6.36 -10.53 -2.24
C ALA A 246 5.42 -11.55 -2.91
N ARG A 247 5.73 -11.96 -4.15
CA ARG A 247 4.95 -12.99 -4.89
C ARG A 247 4.92 -14.32 -4.14
N ARG A 248 6.09 -14.83 -3.74
CA ARG A 248 6.19 -16.10 -2.98
C ARG A 248 5.42 -16.07 -1.67
N LEU A 249 5.45 -14.95 -0.95
CA LEU A 249 4.64 -14.81 0.25
C LEU A 249 3.16 -14.81 -0.09
N THR A 250 2.74 -14.02 -1.06
CA THR A 250 1.32 -13.95 -1.48
C THR A 250 0.80 -15.32 -1.94
N GLU A 251 1.57 -16.09 -2.71
CA GLU A 251 1.23 -17.45 -3.13
C GLU A 251 0.97 -18.38 -1.94
N LYS A 252 1.79 -18.27 -0.88
CA LYS A 252 1.52 -19.00 0.37
C LYS A 252 0.27 -18.52 1.08
N LEU A 253 0.02 -17.20 1.09
CA LEU A 253 -1.15 -16.63 1.72
C LEU A 253 -2.45 -17.01 1.02
N LEU A 254 -2.43 -17.20 -0.30
CA LEU A 254 -3.56 -17.76 -1.07
C LEU A 254 -3.98 -19.14 -0.58
N THR A 255 -3.09 -19.94 -0.01
CA THR A 255 -3.47 -21.25 0.57
C THR A 255 -4.32 -21.10 1.84
N PHE A 256 -4.24 -19.97 2.53
CA PHE A 256 -5.01 -19.67 3.74
C PHE A 256 -6.24 -18.79 3.43
N PHE A 257 -6.15 -17.91 2.43
CA PHE A 257 -7.18 -16.99 1.99
C PHE A 257 -7.34 -17.05 0.46
N PRO A 258 -8.01 -18.09 -0.08
CA PRO A 258 -8.02 -18.35 -1.53
C PRO A 258 -8.63 -17.24 -2.38
N GLU A 259 -9.62 -16.52 -1.83
CA GLU A 259 -10.32 -15.45 -2.56
C GLU A 259 -9.75 -14.06 -2.28
N ASP A 260 -8.91 -13.91 -1.23
CA ASP A 260 -8.41 -12.62 -0.78
C ASP A 260 -7.09 -12.77 -0.01
N PRO A 261 -5.96 -12.94 -0.70
CA PRO A 261 -4.66 -13.15 -0.05
C PRO A 261 -4.23 -12.00 0.84
N LEU A 262 -4.74 -10.77 0.58
CA LEU A 262 -4.36 -9.59 1.36
C LEU A 262 -5.17 -9.40 2.65
N LYS A 263 -6.13 -10.27 2.92
CA LYS A 263 -6.70 -10.41 4.27
C LYS A 263 -5.62 -10.75 5.29
N ALA A 264 -4.61 -11.51 4.86
CA ALA A 264 -3.43 -11.82 5.65
C ALA A 264 -2.53 -10.61 5.95
N ASP A 265 -2.61 -9.52 5.18
CA ASP A 265 -1.86 -8.29 5.48
C ASP A 265 -2.29 -7.69 6.82
N PHE A 266 -3.60 -7.67 7.09
CA PHE A 266 -4.12 -7.25 8.41
C PHE A 266 -3.63 -8.16 9.54
N ALA A 267 -3.54 -9.48 9.29
CA ALA A 267 -3.02 -10.41 10.28
C ALA A 267 -1.52 -10.18 10.59
N LEU A 268 -0.71 -9.97 9.56
CA LEU A 268 0.74 -9.83 9.69
C LEU A 268 1.13 -8.42 10.13
N PHE A 269 0.64 -7.40 9.43
CA PHE A 269 0.96 -6.00 9.71
C PHE A 269 0.29 -5.53 11.01
N GLY A 270 -1.02 -5.75 11.17
CA GLY A 270 -1.77 -5.34 12.36
C GLY A 270 -1.20 -5.93 13.65
N TYR A 271 -0.87 -7.23 13.63
CA TYR A 271 -0.19 -7.87 14.76
C TYR A 271 1.22 -7.31 14.96
N GLY A 272 2.00 -7.11 13.88
CA GLY A 272 3.39 -6.64 13.96
C GLY A 272 3.55 -5.22 14.49
N VAL A 273 2.61 -4.32 14.17
CA VAL A 273 2.63 -2.92 14.65
C VAL A 273 2.23 -2.81 16.13
N ASN A 274 1.41 -3.75 16.64
CA ASN A 274 0.92 -3.73 18.01
C ASN A 274 1.77 -4.59 18.98
N GLN A 275 2.97 -5.04 18.57
CA GLN A 275 3.97 -5.73 19.40
C GLN A 275 5.02 -4.75 19.93
#